data_0408bea8c5ed1ddabe4a421fab20f76f
#
_entry.id   0408bea8c5ed1ddabe4a421fab20f76f
#
_cell.length_a   1.000
_cell.length_b   1.000
_cell.length_c   1.000
_cell.angle_alpha   90.00
_cell.angle_beta   90.00
_cell.angle_gamma   90.00
#
_symmetry.space_group_name_H-M   'P 1'
#
loop_
_entity.id
_entity.type
_entity.pdbx_description
1 polymer ?
#
loop_
_entity_poly.entity_id
_entity_poly.type
_entity_poly.pdbx_seq_one_letter_code
_entity_poly.pdbx_strand_id
1 'polypeptide(L)'
;MQNWVAPGRVNIIGEHTDYNQGFVLPIALPLVVECFAAVLDTGDVRVVSRQRPGDRVLAGVGALAAERDRVPAWSRYPLGVVSEFVRRGHRIAGVDIELDGAVPIGAGLSSSAALSCAVAVALRDLFAPTVTDRELIDIARAAENDYAGVPTGLLDQSASILCTAGHALFLDVRRFTHMAGGATHEQIPFDLDRFGLELLVIDTGQAHELVDGGYAARRAQCDAAAAELGVPALRDIDTIDALERIVDPILRRRARHVVTENARVLTVAENLRDGADPRSIGPILSAGHASLRDDFEVSTPALDAAAAAAVDAGAHGARMVGGGFGGSVIALVDRERTAAVADAVRNRFVRAGFADPRTFVVVPGPGAHRVD
;
A
#
# COMPACT_ATOMS: atom_id res chain seq x y z
N MET A 1 -21.02 -18.28 -9.35
CA MET A 1 -20.06 -17.16 -9.23
C MET A 1 -18.67 -17.71 -9.48
N GLN A 2 -17.79 -16.92 -10.07
CA GLN A 2 -16.36 -17.22 -10.23
C GLN A 2 -15.60 -16.48 -9.14
N ASN A 3 -14.38 -16.89 -8.82
CA ASN A 3 -13.59 -16.32 -7.73
C ASN A 3 -12.32 -15.63 -8.24
N TRP A 4 -12.06 -14.44 -7.76
CA TRP A 4 -10.83 -13.67 -7.95
C TRP A 4 -10.28 -13.23 -6.61
N VAL A 5 -8.98 -13.10 -6.52
CA VAL A 5 -8.29 -12.64 -5.32
C VAL A 5 -7.39 -11.46 -5.64
N ALA A 6 -7.25 -10.56 -4.68
CA ALA A 6 -6.20 -9.54 -4.72
C ALA A 6 -5.56 -9.39 -3.34
N PRO A 7 -4.24 -9.30 -3.27
CA PRO A 7 -3.51 -9.23 -2.00
C PRO A 7 -3.50 -7.81 -1.43
N GLY A 8 -3.40 -7.74 -0.08
CA GLY A 8 -2.82 -6.58 0.57
C GLY A 8 -1.32 -6.47 0.27
N ARG A 9 -0.68 -5.43 0.81
CA ARG A 9 0.76 -5.21 0.62
C ARG A 9 1.46 -4.73 1.89
N VAL A 10 2.76 -4.98 1.96
CA VAL A 10 3.69 -4.16 2.74
C VAL A 10 4.70 -3.52 1.80
N ASN A 11 5.09 -2.30 2.09
CA ASN A 11 6.16 -1.64 1.36
C ASN A 11 7.46 -1.83 2.15
N ILE A 12 8.45 -2.49 1.54
CA ILE A 12 9.74 -2.72 2.18
C ILE A 12 10.41 -1.37 2.48
N ILE A 13 10.35 -0.45 1.51
CA ILE A 13 10.89 0.91 1.60
C ILE A 13 10.29 1.80 0.51
N GLY A 14 10.19 3.11 0.78
CA GLY A 14 9.66 4.10 -0.19
C GLY A 14 8.27 4.61 0.19
N GLU A 15 7.98 4.83 1.47
CA GLU A 15 6.75 5.48 1.90
C GLU A 15 6.77 6.97 1.55
N HIS A 16 5.61 7.45 1.08
CA HIS A 16 5.36 8.85 0.69
C HIS A 16 6.20 9.34 -0.50
N THR A 17 6.80 8.43 -1.27
CA THR A 17 7.56 8.78 -2.48
C THR A 17 6.71 8.68 -3.76
N ASP A 18 5.66 7.89 -3.78
CA ASP A 18 4.86 7.60 -4.97
C ASP A 18 4.14 8.84 -5.54
N TYR A 19 3.48 9.63 -4.72
CA TYR A 19 2.86 10.89 -5.15
C TYR A 19 3.89 12.03 -5.41
N ASN A 20 5.17 11.80 -5.04
CA ASN A 20 6.32 12.63 -5.42
C ASN A 20 7.03 12.12 -6.69
N GLN A 21 6.40 11.23 -7.46
CA GLN A 21 6.96 10.60 -8.66
C GLN A 21 8.26 9.80 -8.39
N GLY A 22 8.44 9.33 -7.16
CA GLY A 22 9.63 8.63 -6.69
C GLY A 22 9.62 7.13 -6.97
N PHE A 23 10.31 6.40 -6.10
CA PHE A 23 10.46 4.94 -6.17
C PHE A 23 9.80 4.27 -4.98
N VAL A 24 9.26 3.07 -5.20
CA VAL A 24 8.71 2.20 -4.15
C VAL A 24 9.17 0.76 -4.35
N LEU A 25 9.18 -0.01 -3.27
CA LEU A 25 9.59 -1.42 -3.28
C LEU A 25 8.65 -2.29 -2.43
N PRO A 26 7.38 -2.46 -2.82
CA PRO A 26 6.44 -3.30 -2.09
C PRO A 26 6.59 -4.80 -2.42
N ILE A 27 6.01 -5.61 -1.53
CA ILE A 27 5.64 -7.01 -1.77
C ILE A 27 4.15 -7.19 -1.56
N ALA A 28 3.54 -8.12 -2.31
CA ALA A 28 2.20 -8.59 -2.03
C ALA A 28 2.20 -9.51 -0.80
N LEU A 29 1.15 -9.41 0.01
CA LEU A 29 0.94 -10.27 1.17
C LEU A 29 0.28 -11.61 0.78
N PRO A 30 0.42 -12.66 1.56
CA PRO A 30 -0.39 -13.87 1.42
C PRO A 30 -1.85 -13.67 1.89
N LEU A 31 -2.15 -12.50 2.48
CA LEU A 31 -3.49 -12.09 2.91
C LEU A 31 -4.21 -11.40 1.76
N VAL A 32 -5.37 -11.91 1.38
CA VAL A 32 -6.11 -11.46 0.20
C VAL A 32 -7.52 -10.97 0.54
N VAL A 33 -8.10 -10.23 -0.38
CA VAL A 33 -9.55 -10.07 -0.51
C VAL A 33 -10.02 -10.95 -1.65
N GLU A 34 -10.99 -11.83 -1.36
CA GLU A 34 -11.68 -12.64 -2.35
C GLU A 34 -12.89 -11.88 -2.90
N CYS A 35 -13.07 -11.94 -4.21
CA CYS A 35 -14.21 -11.39 -4.93
C CYS A 35 -14.91 -12.52 -5.69
N PHE A 36 -16.05 -12.95 -5.21
CA PHE A 36 -16.93 -13.86 -5.93
C PHE A 36 -17.88 -13.02 -6.80
N ALA A 37 -17.84 -13.19 -8.12
CA ALA A 37 -18.66 -12.39 -9.01
C ALA A 37 -19.37 -13.23 -10.06
N ALA A 38 -20.54 -12.74 -10.50
CA ALA A 38 -21.32 -13.29 -11.60
C ALA A 38 -22.01 -12.18 -12.38
N VAL A 39 -22.15 -12.37 -13.70
CA VAL A 39 -22.89 -11.45 -14.57
C VAL A 39 -24.38 -11.48 -14.21
N LEU A 40 -25.01 -10.31 -14.22
CA LEU A 40 -26.44 -10.12 -14.15
C LEU A 40 -26.94 -9.41 -15.44
N ASP A 41 -28.12 -9.77 -15.88
CA ASP A 41 -28.76 -9.14 -17.08
C ASP A 41 -29.81 -8.09 -16.68
N THR A 42 -29.79 -7.63 -15.42
CA THR A 42 -30.79 -6.73 -14.85
C THR A 42 -30.41 -5.25 -14.88
N GLY A 43 -29.17 -4.92 -15.23
CA GLY A 43 -28.65 -3.56 -15.13
C GLY A 43 -28.31 -3.15 -13.69
N ASP A 44 -28.29 -4.10 -12.75
CA ASP A 44 -28.05 -3.86 -11.34
C ASP A 44 -26.62 -4.27 -10.95
N VAL A 45 -26.07 -3.59 -9.94
CA VAL A 45 -24.89 -3.98 -9.18
C VAL A 45 -25.36 -4.40 -7.79
N ARG A 46 -25.11 -5.64 -7.41
CA ARG A 46 -25.35 -6.15 -6.06
C ARG A 46 -24.03 -6.38 -5.37
N VAL A 47 -23.90 -5.87 -4.15
CA VAL A 47 -22.67 -6.04 -3.37
C VAL A 47 -23.00 -6.49 -1.96
N VAL A 48 -22.33 -7.55 -1.51
CA VAL A 48 -22.35 -8.03 -0.11
C VAL A 48 -20.92 -8.25 0.37
N SER A 49 -20.71 -8.13 1.68
CA SER A 49 -19.42 -8.45 2.31
C SER A 49 -19.65 -9.38 3.49
N ARG A 50 -18.85 -10.46 3.57
CA ARG A 50 -18.90 -11.41 4.69
C ARG A 50 -18.53 -10.77 6.03
N GLN A 51 -17.70 -9.74 6.01
CA GLN A 51 -17.34 -8.96 7.20
C GLN A 51 -18.48 -8.05 7.69
N ARG A 52 -19.55 -7.89 6.89
CA ARG A 52 -20.74 -7.07 7.19
C ARG A 52 -22.01 -7.83 6.90
N PRO A 53 -22.30 -8.90 7.66
CA PRO A 53 -23.49 -9.73 7.44
C PRO A 53 -24.76 -8.88 7.66
N GLY A 54 -25.62 -8.87 6.64
CA GLY A 54 -26.85 -8.07 6.65
C GLY A 54 -26.78 -6.77 5.84
N ASP A 55 -25.61 -6.25 5.55
CA ASP A 55 -25.42 -5.08 4.68
C ASP A 55 -25.41 -5.52 3.20
N ARG A 56 -26.59 -5.51 2.56
CA ARG A 56 -26.71 -5.73 1.11
C ARG A 56 -26.90 -4.38 0.42
N VAL A 57 -26.06 -4.10 -0.57
CA VAL A 57 -26.16 -2.90 -1.40
C VAL A 57 -26.65 -3.28 -2.79
N LEU A 58 -27.64 -2.54 -3.29
CA LEU A 58 -28.18 -2.65 -4.65
C LEU A 58 -28.18 -1.26 -5.28
N ALA A 59 -27.58 -1.14 -6.46
CA ALA A 59 -27.53 0.12 -7.21
C ALA A 59 -27.68 -0.18 -8.71
N GLY A 60 -28.34 0.71 -9.45
CA GLY A 60 -28.39 0.60 -10.90
C GLY A 60 -27.05 1.00 -11.52
N VAL A 61 -26.54 0.25 -12.51
CA VAL A 61 -25.29 0.56 -13.22
C VAL A 61 -25.28 2.00 -13.75
N GLY A 62 -26.42 2.48 -14.29
CA GLY A 62 -26.56 3.84 -14.81
C GLY A 62 -26.70 4.93 -13.73
N ALA A 63 -26.92 4.56 -12.47
CA ALA A 63 -27.20 5.49 -11.38
C ALA A 63 -26.03 5.66 -10.40
N LEU A 64 -24.94 4.88 -10.56
CA LEU A 64 -23.83 4.80 -9.59
C LEU A 64 -23.27 6.16 -9.19
N ALA A 65 -23.05 7.07 -10.16
CA ALA A 65 -22.50 8.40 -9.87
C ALA A 65 -23.46 9.26 -9.04
N ALA A 66 -24.79 9.16 -9.28
CA ALA A 66 -25.82 9.92 -8.56
C ALA A 66 -26.12 9.36 -7.15
N GLU A 67 -25.85 8.07 -6.95
CA GLU A 67 -26.14 7.37 -5.70
C GLU A 67 -24.94 7.30 -4.74
N ARG A 68 -23.78 7.79 -5.15
CA ARG A 68 -22.53 7.71 -4.40
C ARG A 68 -22.67 8.06 -2.91
N ASP A 69 -23.36 9.16 -2.60
CA ASP A 69 -23.48 9.66 -1.22
C ASP A 69 -24.61 9.00 -0.42
N ARG A 70 -25.41 8.14 -1.09
CA ARG A 70 -26.53 7.42 -0.49
C ARG A 70 -26.17 6.00 -0.06
N VAL A 71 -25.05 5.47 -0.56
CA VAL A 71 -24.58 4.11 -0.24
C VAL A 71 -23.64 4.12 0.97
N PRO A 72 -23.56 3.01 1.74
CA PRO A 72 -22.62 2.87 2.85
C PRO A 72 -21.17 3.11 2.40
N ALA A 73 -20.36 3.75 3.23
CA ALA A 73 -18.99 4.14 2.88
C ALA A 73 -18.13 2.95 2.37
N TRP A 74 -18.26 1.76 2.98
CA TRP A 74 -17.50 0.58 2.57
C TRP A 74 -17.82 0.12 1.13
N SER A 75 -19.07 0.28 0.70
CA SER A 75 -19.52 -0.15 -0.64
C SER A 75 -19.08 0.82 -1.75
N ARG A 76 -18.60 2.01 -1.39
CA ARG A 76 -18.09 2.98 -2.37
C ARG A 76 -16.86 2.45 -3.12
N TYR A 77 -16.06 1.58 -2.51
CA TYR A 77 -14.92 0.97 -3.18
C TYR A 77 -15.34 0.06 -4.35
N PRO A 78 -16.12 -1.02 -4.14
CA PRO A 78 -16.55 -1.89 -5.24
C PRO A 78 -17.45 -1.18 -6.24
N LEU A 79 -18.38 -0.31 -5.80
CA LEU A 79 -19.24 0.46 -6.69
C LEU A 79 -18.44 1.48 -7.51
N GLY A 80 -17.41 2.08 -6.91
CA GLY A 80 -16.49 2.99 -7.59
C GLY A 80 -15.75 2.32 -8.74
N VAL A 81 -15.31 1.07 -8.55
CA VAL A 81 -14.66 0.30 -9.62
C VAL A 81 -15.64 0.06 -10.78
N VAL A 82 -16.88 -0.36 -10.50
CA VAL A 82 -17.91 -0.51 -11.56
C VAL A 82 -18.16 0.83 -12.27
N SER A 83 -18.30 1.91 -11.51
CA SER A 83 -18.50 3.27 -12.04
C SER A 83 -17.36 3.70 -12.96
N GLU A 84 -16.10 3.40 -12.60
CA GLU A 84 -14.94 3.73 -13.41
C GLU A 84 -14.88 2.93 -14.73
N PHE A 85 -15.23 1.65 -14.71
CA PHE A 85 -15.36 0.87 -15.95
C PHE A 85 -16.41 1.50 -16.88
N VAL A 86 -17.59 1.84 -16.36
CA VAL A 86 -18.68 2.49 -17.14
C VAL A 86 -18.23 3.86 -17.67
N ARG A 87 -17.58 4.68 -16.85
CA ARG A 87 -17.06 6.01 -17.23
C ARG A 87 -16.04 5.93 -18.38
N ARG A 88 -15.26 4.85 -18.43
CA ARG A 88 -14.27 4.58 -19.48
C ARG A 88 -14.89 3.92 -20.73
N GLY A 89 -16.22 3.74 -20.76
CA GLY A 89 -16.96 3.25 -21.92
C GLY A 89 -17.11 1.72 -21.99
N HIS A 90 -16.72 0.99 -20.93
CA HIS A 90 -16.96 -0.45 -20.87
C HIS A 90 -18.43 -0.74 -20.54
N ARG A 91 -19.01 -1.71 -21.27
CA ARG A 91 -20.41 -2.09 -21.10
C ARG A 91 -20.54 -3.13 -19.99
N ILE A 92 -21.12 -2.73 -18.86
CA ILE A 92 -21.47 -3.61 -17.73
C ILE A 92 -22.97 -3.87 -17.78
N ALA A 93 -23.39 -5.11 -18.05
CA ALA A 93 -24.80 -5.48 -18.10
C ALA A 93 -25.46 -5.57 -16.72
N GLY A 94 -24.65 -5.77 -15.69
CA GLY A 94 -24.98 -5.93 -14.28
C GLY A 94 -24.06 -6.97 -13.66
N VAL A 95 -23.85 -6.90 -12.34
CA VAL A 95 -22.94 -7.80 -11.64
C VAL A 95 -23.39 -8.06 -10.21
N ASP A 96 -23.30 -9.30 -9.78
CA ASP A 96 -23.45 -9.73 -8.38
C ASP A 96 -22.05 -9.98 -7.79
N ILE A 97 -21.71 -9.30 -6.69
CA ILE A 97 -20.40 -9.29 -6.05
C ILE A 97 -20.55 -9.69 -4.58
N GLU A 98 -19.84 -10.73 -4.18
CA GLU A 98 -19.64 -11.09 -2.78
C GLU A 98 -18.17 -10.96 -2.43
N LEU A 99 -17.86 -10.26 -1.33
CA LEU A 99 -16.50 -9.97 -0.88
C LEU A 99 -16.19 -10.71 0.44
N ASP A 100 -14.99 -11.29 0.52
CA ASP A 100 -14.43 -11.87 1.74
C ASP A 100 -12.98 -11.39 1.93
N GLY A 101 -12.73 -10.64 2.98
CA GLY A 101 -11.44 -9.98 3.21
C GLY A 101 -10.67 -10.57 4.39
N ALA A 102 -9.49 -11.16 4.13
CA ALA A 102 -8.53 -11.58 5.16
C ALA A 102 -7.51 -10.48 5.51
N VAL A 103 -7.41 -9.41 4.72
CA VAL A 103 -6.49 -8.29 5.00
C VAL A 103 -7.01 -7.45 6.17
N PRO A 104 -6.26 -7.28 7.27
CA PRO A 104 -6.70 -6.52 8.42
C PRO A 104 -7.05 -5.06 8.07
N ILE A 105 -8.26 -4.65 8.43
CA ILE A 105 -8.73 -3.28 8.18
C ILE A 105 -8.06 -2.32 9.18
N GLY A 106 -7.55 -1.19 8.70
CA GLY A 106 -6.92 -0.16 9.55
C GLY A 106 -5.48 -0.48 9.99
N ALA A 107 -4.91 -1.62 9.58
CA ALA A 107 -3.55 -2.01 9.91
C ALA A 107 -2.47 -1.41 8.98
N GLY A 108 -2.83 -0.56 8.02
CA GLY A 108 -1.88 0.00 7.05
C GLY A 108 -1.42 -0.99 5.96
N LEU A 109 -2.15 -2.10 5.77
CA LEU A 109 -1.81 -3.19 4.86
C LEU A 109 -2.61 -3.15 3.54
N SER A 110 -3.23 -2.01 3.22
CA SER A 110 -3.95 -1.73 1.97
C SER A 110 -5.15 -2.65 1.68
N SER A 111 -5.99 -2.87 2.69
CA SER A 111 -7.22 -3.65 2.50
C SER A 111 -8.19 -3.02 1.48
N SER A 112 -8.25 -1.69 1.38
CA SER A 112 -9.09 -0.98 0.40
C SER A 112 -8.60 -1.19 -1.03
N ALA A 113 -7.30 -1.08 -1.27
CA ALA A 113 -6.70 -1.33 -2.58
C ALA A 113 -6.86 -2.81 -2.98
N ALA A 114 -6.66 -3.75 -2.05
CA ALA A 114 -6.91 -5.16 -2.30
C ALA A 114 -8.38 -5.41 -2.71
N LEU A 115 -9.34 -4.78 -2.04
CA LEU A 115 -10.75 -4.87 -2.38
C LEU A 115 -11.03 -4.31 -3.77
N SER A 116 -10.56 -3.09 -4.03
CA SER A 116 -10.75 -2.42 -5.33
C SER A 116 -10.10 -3.21 -6.47
N CYS A 117 -8.91 -3.77 -6.27
CA CYS A 117 -8.20 -4.57 -7.26
C CYS A 117 -8.87 -5.92 -7.52
N ALA A 118 -9.37 -6.62 -6.49
CA ALA A 118 -10.10 -7.88 -6.67
C ALA A 118 -11.34 -7.69 -7.54
N VAL A 119 -12.11 -6.62 -7.30
CA VAL A 119 -13.27 -6.27 -8.13
C VAL A 119 -12.83 -5.85 -9.53
N ALA A 120 -11.75 -5.09 -9.68
CA ALA A 120 -11.26 -4.64 -10.98
C ALA A 120 -10.85 -5.82 -11.89
N VAL A 121 -10.11 -6.79 -11.35
CA VAL A 121 -9.73 -8.00 -12.10
C VAL A 121 -10.94 -8.83 -12.46
N ALA A 122 -11.92 -8.99 -11.54
CA ALA A 122 -13.16 -9.68 -11.82
C ALA A 122 -13.96 -9.02 -12.97
N LEU A 123 -14.09 -7.69 -12.95
CA LEU A 123 -14.82 -6.96 -14.01
C LEU A 123 -14.07 -7.00 -15.34
N ARG A 124 -12.74 -6.91 -15.33
CA ARG A 124 -11.95 -7.11 -16.55
C ARG A 124 -12.29 -8.46 -17.21
N ASP A 125 -12.16 -9.54 -16.46
CA ASP A 125 -12.31 -10.89 -16.99
C ASP A 125 -13.76 -11.16 -17.44
N LEU A 126 -14.76 -10.57 -16.77
CA LEU A 126 -16.17 -10.76 -17.11
C LEU A 126 -16.66 -9.88 -18.27
N PHE A 127 -16.15 -8.65 -18.41
CA PHE A 127 -16.76 -7.66 -19.29
C PHE A 127 -15.79 -6.94 -20.23
N ALA A 128 -14.50 -6.87 -19.89
CA ALA A 128 -13.53 -6.02 -20.59
C ALA A 128 -12.14 -6.67 -20.69
N PRO A 129 -12.00 -7.86 -21.33
CA PRO A 129 -10.77 -8.67 -21.29
C PRO A 129 -9.57 -8.01 -21.97
N THR A 130 -9.72 -6.89 -22.62
CA THR A 130 -8.64 -6.12 -23.26
C THR A 130 -8.04 -5.05 -22.36
N VAL A 131 -8.63 -4.80 -21.19
CA VAL A 131 -8.09 -3.83 -20.20
C VAL A 131 -6.78 -4.36 -19.65
N THR A 132 -5.73 -3.54 -19.75
CA THR A 132 -4.38 -3.87 -19.28
C THR A 132 -4.25 -3.73 -17.77
N ASP A 133 -3.23 -4.34 -17.17
CA ASP A 133 -2.97 -4.21 -15.73
C ASP A 133 -2.73 -2.75 -15.33
N ARG A 134 -2.09 -1.96 -16.19
CA ARG A 134 -1.93 -0.52 -15.97
C ARG A 134 -3.27 0.20 -15.87
N GLU A 135 -4.19 -0.08 -16.80
CA GLU A 135 -5.53 0.50 -16.77
C GLU A 135 -6.32 0.05 -15.55
N LEU A 136 -6.14 -1.21 -15.11
CA LEU A 136 -6.75 -1.70 -13.86
C LEU A 136 -6.26 -0.93 -12.62
N ILE A 137 -4.95 -0.65 -12.56
CA ILE A 137 -4.36 0.17 -11.49
C ILE A 137 -4.99 1.56 -11.47
N ASP A 138 -5.11 2.19 -12.65
CA ASP A 138 -5.72 3.52 -12.77
C ASP A 138 -7.21 3.51 -12.44
N ILE A 139 -7.95 2.45 -12.78
CA ILE A 139 -9.36 2.25 -12.44
C ILE A 139 -9.52 2.10 -10.92
N ALA A 140 -8.76 1.19 -10.30
CA ALA A 140 -8.85 0.94 -8.87
C ALA A 140 -8.47 2.20 -8.05
N ARG A 141 -7.42 2.92 -8.47
CA ARG A 141 -7.01 4.17 -7.84
C ARG A 141 -8.07 5.27 -7.99
N ALA A 142 -8.66 5.45 -9.18
CA ALA A 142 -9.71 6.42 -9.41
C ALA A 142 -10.98 6.10 -8.59
N ALA A 143 -11.32 4.81 -8.44
CA ALA A 143 -12.41 4.38 -7.58
C ALA A 143 -12.20 4.79 -6.11
N GLU A 144 -10.97 4.71 -5.60
CA GLU A 144 -10.65 5.17 -4.24
C GLU A 144 -10.66 6.70 -4.13
N ASN A 145 -9.96 7.39 -5.03
CA ASN A 145 -9.79 8.84 -4.97
C ASN A 145 -11.08 9.60 -5.29
N ASP A 146 -11.71 9.26 -6.40
CA ASP A 146 -12.79 10.07 -6.97
C ASP A 146 -14.17 9.59 -6.50
N TYR A 147 -14.35 8.28 -6.28
CA TYR A 147 -15.63 7.72 -5.87
C TYR A 147 -15.71 7.48 -4.36
N ALA A 148 -14.74 6.81 -3.74
CA ALA A 148 -14.74 6.63 -2.28
C ALA A 148 -14.33 7.90 -1.54
N GLY A 149 -13.56 8.80 -2.17
CA GLY A 149 -13.11 10.06 -1.61
C GLY A 149 -11.90 9.93 -0.69
N VAL A 150 -11.12 8.87 -0.85
CA VAL A 150 -9.92 8.59 -0.04
C VAL A 150 -8.68 8.82 -0.90
N PRO A 151 -7.88 9.87 -0.65
CA PRO A 151 -6.69 10.14 -1.44
C PRO A 151 -5.64 9.05 -1.27
N THR A 152 -5.19 8.47 -2.39
CA THR A 152 -4.15 7.44 -2.42
C THR A 152 -3.19 7.69 -3.59
N GLY A 153 -1.95 7.20 -3.46
CA GLY A 153 -0.97 7.20 -4.54
C GLY A 153 -1.17 6.02 -5.50
N LEU A 154 -0.09 5.59 -6.13
CA LEU A 154 -0.09 4.45 -7.07
C LEU A 154 0.44 3.15 -6.44
N LEU A 155 1.13 3.25 -5.30
CA LEU A 155 1.85 2.14 -4.68
C LEU A 155 0.93 0.94 -4.42
N ASP A 156 -0.19 1.17 -3.75
CA ASP A 156 -1.05 0.12 -3.20
C ASP A 156 -1.68 -0.74 -4.29
N GLN A 157 -2.28 -0.11 -5.29
CA GLN A 157 -2.91 -0.80 -6.41
C GLN A 157 -1.87 -1.45 -7.31
N SER A 158 -0.70 -0.80 -7.51
CA SER A 158 0.41 -1.39 -8.28
C SER A 158 0.94 -2.65 -7.61
N ALA A 159 1.13 -2.63 -6.30
CA ALA A 159 1.56 -3.82 -5.56
C ALA A 159 0.52 -4.94 -5.64
N SER A 160 -0.75 -4.61 -5.45
CA SER A 160 -1.84 -5.59 -5.49
C SER A 160 -2.03 -6.24 -6.86
N ILE A 161 -1.75 -5.53 -7.96
CA ILE A 161 -1.90 -6.05 -9.33
C ILE A 161 -0.60 -6.68 -9.86
N LEU A 162 0.58 -6.03 -9.67
CA LEU A 162 1.78 -6.37 -10.41
C LEU A 162 2.76 -7.28 -9.67
N CYS A 163 2.67 -7.41 -8.34
CA CYS A 163 3.60 -8.25 -7.60
C CYS A 163 3.57 -9.71 -8.07
N THR A 164 4.70 -10.39 -7.99
CA THR A 164 4.84 -11.82 -8.25
C THR A 164 5.38 -12.55 -7.02
N ALA A 165 4.99 -13.80 -6.84
CA ALA A 165 5.44 -14.60 -5.71
C ALA A 165 6.98 -14.67 -5.64
N GLY A 166 7.54 -14.54 -4.44
CA GLY A 166 8.99 -14.58 -4.21
C GLY A 166 9.77 -13.32 -4.63
N HIS A 167 9.08 -12.23 -5.01
CA HIS A 167 9.73 -11.01 -5.49
C HIS A 167 9.21 -9.75 -4.78
N ALA A 168 10.06 -8.74 -4.70
CA ALA A 168 9.68 -7.37 -4.43
C ALA A 168 9.49 -6.61 -5.75
N LEU A 169 8.47 -5.77 -5.82
CA LEU A 169 8.17 -4.97 -6.99
C LEU A 169 8.93 -3.63 -6.91
N PHE A 170 9.99 -3.46 -7.67
CA PHE A 170 10.59 -2.14 -7.85
C PHE A 170 9.80 -1.35 -8.89
N LEU A 171 9.21 -0.23 -8.48
CA LEU A 171 8.41 0.64 -9.33
C LEU A 171 9.01 2.04 -9.37
N ASP A 172 9.43 2.51 -10.55
CA ASP A 172 9.68 3.92 -10.83
C ASP A 172 8.34 4.57 -11.20
N VAL A 173 7.73 5.27 -10.26
CA VAL A 173 6.39 5.83 -10.41
C VAL A 173 6.32 6.84 -11.56
N ARG A 174 7.37 7.66 -11.76
CA ARG A 174 7.44 8.62 -12.88
C ARG A 174 7.40 7.90 -14.22
N ARG A 175 8.26 6.90 -14.40
CA ARG A 175 8.29 6.12 -15.65
C ARG A 175 6.99 5.37 -15.87
N PHE A 176 6.46 4.76 -14.82
CA PHE A 176 5.17 4.07 -14.89
C PHE A 176 4.04 5.02 -15.29
N THR A 177 4.00 6.26 -14.80
CA THR A 177 2.92 7.21 -15.09
C THR A 177 3.02 7.84 -16.48
N HIS A 178 4.25 8.15 -16.96
CA HIS A 178 4.44 8.99 -18.15
C HIS A 178 4.90 8.23 -19.39
N MET A 179 5.37 6.98 -19.27
CA MET A 179 5.85 6.23 -20.44
C MET A 179 4.76 5.27 -20.96
N ALA A 180 4.46 5.40 -22.25
CA ALA A 180 3.59 4.47 -22.97
C ALA A 180 4.43 3.32 -23.57
N GLY A 181 4.94 2.43 -22.72
CA GLY A 181 5.72 1.26 -23.13
C GLY A 181 7.13 1.21 -22.55
N GLY A 182 7.75 0.03 -22.60
CA GLY A 182 9.03 -0.25 -21.94
C GLY A 182 8.89 -0.74 -20.50
N ALA A 183 10.00 -1.22 -19.94
CA ALA A 183 10.02 -1.69 -18.54
C ALA A 183 9.89 -0.50 -17.59
N THR A 184 8.73 -0.36 -16.97
CA THR A 184 8.42 0.70 -16.01
C THR A 184 8.50 0.21 -14.57
N HIS A 185 8.59 -1.11 -14.37
CA HIS A 185 8.76 -1.81 -13.11
C HIS A 185 9.62 -3.05 -13.30
N GLU A 186 10.11 -3.60 -12.20
CA GLU A 186 10.97 -4.78 -12.17
C GLU A 186 10.59 -5.68 -10.99
N GLN A 187 10.60 -6.99 -11.21
CA GLN A 187 10.45 -7.98 -10.14
C GLN A 187 11.84 -8.36 -9.64
N ILE A 188 12.19 -7.91 -8.44
CA ILE A 188 13.49 -8.21 -7.81
C ILE A 188 13.31 -9.42 -6.88
N PRO A 189 14.12 -10.49 -7.00
CA PRO A 189 14.03 -11.64 -6.10
C PRO A 189 14.15 -11.22 -4.64
N PHE A 190 13.19 -11.69 -3.81
CA PHE A 190 13.15 -11.40 -2.39
C PHE A 190 12.87 -12.68 -1.60
N ASP A 191 13.84 -13.59 -1.64
CA ASP A 191 13.80 -14.89 -0.98
C ASP A 191 14.54 -14.84 0.35
N LEU A 192 13.82 -14.52 1.41
CA LEU A 192 14.36 -14.44 2.77
C LEU A 192 14.65 -15.84 3.36
N ASP A 193 13.91 -16.86 2.91
CA ASP A 193 14.05 -18.24 3.39
C ASP A 193 15.45 -18.78 3.13
N ARG A 194 16.01 -18.50 1.95
CA ARG A 194 17.36 -18.84 1.56
C ARG A 194 18.44 -18.39 2.56
N PHE A 195 18.17 -17.29 3.25
CA PHE A 195 19.09 -16.66 4.21
C PHE A 195 18.71 -16.97 5.68
N GLY A 196 17.69 -17.79 5.90
CA GLY A 196 17.16 -18.06 7.24
C GLY A 196 16.52 -16.85 7.91
N LEU A 197 16.00 -15.93 7.09
CA LEU A 197 15.36 -14.70 7.53
C LEU A 197 13.85 -14.77 7.38
N GLU A 198 13.17 -13.92 8.13
CA GLU A 198 11.73 -13.68 8.05
C GLU A 198 11.42 -12.19 8.08
N LEU A 199 10.32 -11.79 7.42
CA LEU A 199 9.75 -10.47 7.55
C LEU A 199 8.56 -10.54 8.53
N LEU A 200 8.76 -10.02 9.73
CA LEU A 200 7.74 -9.96 10.77
C LEU A 200 6.93 -8.68 10.62
N VAL A 201 5.62 -8.81 10.45
CA VAL A 201 4.67 -7.70 10.54
C VAL A 201 4.19 -7.59 11.99
N ILE A 202 4.18 -6.39 12.51
CA ILE A 202 3.73 -6.02 13.86
C ILE A 202 2.60 -5.00 13.68
N ASP A 203 1.36 -5.45 13.76
CA ASP A 203 0.20 -4.57 13.76
C ASP A 203 -0.01 -4.02 15.17
N THR A 204 0.11 -2.72 15.33
CA THR A 204 0.05 -2.06 16.63
C THR A 204 -1.36 -1.99 17.23
N GLY A 205 -2.39 -2.38 16.48
CA GLY A 205 -3.79 -2.26 16.89
C GLY A 205 -4.28 -0.80 16.97
N GLN A 206 -3.43 0.18 16.66
CA GLN A 206 -3.85 1.58 16.53
C GLN A 206 -4.42 1.81 15.13
N ALA A 207 -5.73 1.98 15.06
CA ALA A 207 -6.38 2.38 13.82
C ALA A 207 -5.87 3.76 13.37
N HIS A 208 -5.86 3.99 12.08
CA HIS A 208 -5.56 5.30 11.48
C HIS A 208 -6.70 6.30 11.79
N GLU A 209 -6.88 6.71 13.06
CA GLU A 209 -8.01 7.58 13.49
C GLU A 209 -7.89 9.04 12.99
N LEU A 210 -6.74 9.44 12.45
CA LEU A 210 -6.47 10.82 12.01
C LEU A 210 -6.28 10.94 10.50
N VAL A 211 -6.73 9.98 9.72
CA VAL A 211 -6.46 9.87 8.28
C VAL A 211 -7.05 11.03 7.48
N ASP A 212 -8.13 11.65 7.92
CA ASP A 212 -8.88 12.63 7.13
C ASP A 212 -8.14 13.95 6.81
N GLY A 213 -6.96 14.18 7.39
CA GLY A 213 -6.17 15.39 7.09
C GLY A 213 -4.66 15.14 7.01
N GLY A 214 -4.12 14.16 7.72
CA GLY A 214 -2.68 13.95 7.85
C GLY A 214 -1.97 13.62 6.54
N TYR A 215 -2.47 12.62 5.82
CA TYR A 215 -1.91 12.23 4.53
C TYR A 215 -2.03 13.34 3.47
N ALA A 216 -3.21 13.95 3.35
CA ALA A 216 -3.43 15.06 2.43
C ALA A 216 -2.53 16.27 2.76
N ALA A 217 -2.35 16.59 4.06
CA ALA A 217 -1.46 17.64 4.49
C ALA A 217 0.01 17.35 4.12
N ARG A 218 0.49 16.11 4.27
CA ARG A 218 1.86 15.72 3.87
C ARG A 218 2.06 15.87 2.36
N ARG A 219 1.07 15.45 1.56
CA ARG A 219 1.11 15.63 0.11
C ARG A 219 1.18 17.11 -0.26
N ALA A 220 0.30 17.95 0.30
CA ALA A 220 0.31 19.39 0.06
C ALA A 220 1.64 20.06 0.47
N GLN A 221 2.26 19.61 1.59
CA GLN A 221 3.58 20.09 2.02
C GLN A 221 4.68 19.70 1.03
N CYS A 222 4.64 18.51 0.45
CA CYS A 222 5.58 18.09 -0.59
C CYS A 222 5.42 18.92 -1.87
N ASP A 223 4.16 19.16 -2.30
CA ASP A 223 3.85 19.96 -3.47
C ASP A 223 4.35 21.42 -3.26
N ALA A 224 4.15 22.00 -2.07
CA ALA A 224 4.66 23.32 -1.72
C ALA A 224 6.20 23.36 -1.72
N ALA A 225 6.86 22.35 -1.17
CA ALA A 225 8.33 22.26 -1.19
C ALA A 225 8.89 22.17 -2.61
N ALA A 226 8.26 21.38 -3.49
CA ALA A 226 8.63 21.29 -4.90
C ALA A 226 8.47 22.63 -5.61
N ALA A 227 7.38 23.36 -5.31
CA ALA A 227 7.12 24.69 -5.86
C ALA A 227 8.17 25.71 -5.42
N GLU A 228 8.58 25.74 -4.13
CA GLU A 228 9.67 26.62 -3.65
C GLU A 228 11.01 26.32 -4.34
N LEU A 229 11.27 25.05 -4.67
CA LEU A 229 12.48 24.64 -5.39
C LEU A 229 12.40 24.90 -6.91
N GLY A 230 11.21 25.19 -7.44
CA GLY A 230 10.95 25.42 -8.86
C GLY A 230 11.05 24.14 -9.69
N VAL A 231 10.70 23.00 -9.10
CA VAL A 231 10.74 21.67 -9.77
C VAL A 231 9.33 21.08 -9.87
N PRO A 232 9.06 20.23 -10.88
CA PRO A 232 7.77 19.55 -11.05
C PRO A 232 7.44 18.57 -9.90
N ALA A 233 8.46 17.95 -9.30
CA ALA A 233 8.30 17.02 -8.18
C ALA A 233 9.62 16.91 -7.39
N LEU A 234 9.54 16.52 -6.11
CA LEU A 234 10.74 16.33 -5.27
C LEU A 234 11.69 15.24 -5.78
N ARG A 235 11.22 14.36 -6.67
CA ARG A 235 12.02 13.38 -7.41
C ARG A 235 13.13 14.02 -8.26
N ASP A 236 13.00 15.31 -8.62
CA ASP A 236 13.96 16.04 -9.45
C ASP A 236 15.14 16.60 -8.64
N ILE A 237 15.14 16.39 -7.34
CA ILE A 237 16.19 16.85 -6.44
C ILE A 237 17.14 15.69 -6.16
N ASP A 238 18.39 15.84 -6.57
CA ASP A 238 19.43 14.82 -6.46
C ASP A 238 20.34 15.02 -5.23
N THR A 239 20.34 16.22 -4.63
CA THR A 239 21.24 16.55 -3.51
C THR A 239 20.49 17.18 -2.34
N ILE A 240 20.92 16.85 -1.12
CA ILE A 240 20.35 17.43 0.10
C ILE A 240 20.65 18.93 0.20
N ASP A 241 21.78 19.37 -0.33
CA ASP A 241 22.19 20.79 -0.28
C ASP A 241 21.19 21.70 -1.02
N ALA A 242 20.52 21.21 -2.05
CA ALA A 242 19.48 21.95 -2.75
C ALA A 242 18.30 22.33 -1.84
N LEU A 243 18.06 21.57 -0.75
CA LEU A 243 16.98 21.79 0.20
C LEU A 243 17.17 23.04 1.07
N GLU A 244 18.41 23.54 1.17
CA GLU A 244 18.69 24.79 1.89
C GLU A 244 18.01 26.01 1.26
N ARG A 245 17.56 25.90 0.03
CA ARG A 245 16.76 26.93 -0.67
C ARG A 245 15.32 27.02 -0.16
N ILE A 246 14.81 25.99 0.52
CA ILE A 246 13.46 25.99 1.12
C ILE A 246 13.53 26.80 2.42
N VAL A 247 12.76 27.87 2.49
CA VAL A 247 12.74 28.78 3.64
C VAL A 247 12.00 28.16 4.82
N ASP A 248 10.82 27.56 4.58
CA ASP A 248 10.04 26.91 5.63
C ASP A 248 10.74 25.65 6.16
N PRO A 249 11.10 25.56 7.44
CA PRO A 249 11.78 24.42 8.01
C PRO A 249 10.92 23.14 8.00
N ILE A 250 9.59 23.25 7.99
CA ILE A 250 8.69 22.11 7.91
C ILE A 250 8.76 21.54 6.49
N LEU A 251 8.60 22.36 5.48
CA LEU A 251 8.68 21.93 4.08
C LEU A 251 10.06 21.36 3.75
N ARG A 252 11.12 21.94 4.31
CA ARG A 252 12.50 21.44 4.15
C ARG A 252 12.65 20.03 4.73
N ARG A 253 12.08 19.73 5.92
CA ARG A 253 12.09 18.38 6.48
C ARG A 253 11.30 17.39 5.61
N ARG A 254 10.10 17.76 5.13
CA ARG A 254 9.31 16.90 4.22
C ARG A 254 10.10 16.56 2.97
N ALA A 255 10.71 17.55 2.32
CA ALA A 255 11.56 17.36 1.15
C ALA A 255 12.76 16.46 1.46
N ARG A 256 13.42 16.65 2.62
CA ARG A 256 14.54 15.80 3.05
C ARG A 256 14.13 14.33 3.12
N HIS A 257 12.98 14.02 3.73
CA HIS A 257 12.47 12.66 3.76
C HIS A 257 12.38 12.08 2.35
N VAL A 258 11.67 12.76 1.44
CA VAL A 258 11.41 12.25 0.09
C VAL A 258 12.70 12.03 -0.69
N VAL A 259 13.63 12.98 -0.66
CA VAL A 259 14.92 12.88 -1.37
C VAL A 259 15.76 11.72 -0.81
N THR A 260 15.89 11.64 0.52
CA THR A 260 16.69 10.59 1.15
C THR A 260 16.01 9.21 1.08
N GLU A 261 14.66 9.15 1.10
CA GLU A 261 13.94 7.89 0.95
C GLU A 261 14.08 7.33 -0.47
N ASN A 262 14.01 8.17 -1.50
CA ASN A 262 14.30 7.76 -2.87
C ASN A 262 15.70 7.12 -3.00
N ALA A 263 16.70 7.74 -2.38
CA ALA A 263 18.07 7.18 -2.37
C ALA A 263 18.13 5.83 -1.64
N ARG A 264 17.45 5.70 -0.49
CA ARG A 264 17.35 4.42 0.24
C ARG A 264 16.69 3.33 -0.58
N VAL A 265 15.59 3.64 -1.30
CA VAL A 265 14.92 2.66 -2.18
C VAL A 265 15.87 2.16 -3.24
N LEU A 266 16.60 3.05 -3.91
CA LEU A 266 17.57 2.67 -4.95
C LEU A 266 18.66 1.77 -4.38
N THR A 267 19.22 2.11 -3.22
CA THR A 267 20.26 1.30 -2.56
C THR A 267 19.74 -0.09 -2.17
N VAL A 268 18.53 -0.18 -1.61
CA VAL A 268 17.92 -1.47 -1.25
C VAL A 268 17.64 -2.31 -2.51
N ALA A 269 17.09 -1.69 -3.55
CA ALA A 269 16.81 -2.38 -4.81
C ALA A 269 18.11 -2.91 -5.46
N GLU A 270 19.20 -2.14 -5.44
CA GLU A 270 20.51 -2.56 -5.95
C GLU A 270 21.06 -3.73 -5.14
N ASN A 271 21.10 -3.64 -3.80
CA ASN A 271 21.56 -4.73 -2.93
C ASN A 271 20.82 -6.04 -3.19
N LEU A 272 19.49 -5.98 -3.31
CA LEU A 272 18.68 -7.17 -3.56
C LEU A 272 18.90 -7.73 -4.99
N ARG A 273 19.02 -6.86 -5.98
CA ARG A 273 19.29 -7.24 -7.38
C ARG A 273 20.62 -7.95 -7.54
N ASP A 274 21.62 -7.51 -6.80
CA ASP A 274 22.97 -8.11 -6.79
C ASP A 274 23.03 -9.41 -5.97
N GLY A 275 21.91 -9.81 -5.33
CA GLY A 275 21.84 -11.01 -4.51
C GLY A 275 22.60 -10.92 -3.19
N ALA A 276 22.84 -9.71 -2.69
CA ALA A 276 23.45 -9.47 -1.38
C ALA A 276 22.62 -10.08 -0.25
N ASP A 277 23.26 -10.38 0.87
CA ASP A 277 22.55 -10.85 2.07
C ASP A 277 21.53 -9.77 2.49
N PRO A 278 20.21 -10.09 2.59
CA PRO A 278 19.19 -9.14 2.94
C PRO A 278 19.36 -8.47 4.32
N ARG A 279 20.21 -9.03 5.19
CA ARG A 279 20.57 -8.36 6.47
C ARG A 279 21.15 -6.97 6.22
N SER A 280 21.84 -6.77 5.09
CA SER A 280 22.42 -5.48 4.69
C SER A 280 21.41 -4.36 4.55
N ILE A 281 20.12 -4.67 4.28
CA ILE A 281 19.09 -3.64 4.18
C ILE A 281 18.56 -3.19 5.55
N GLY A 282 18.79 -3.97 6.61
CA GLY A 282 18.26 -3.69 7.96
C GLY A 282 18.56 -2.27 8.46
N PRO A 283 19.81 -1.81 8.49
CA PRO A 283 20.15 -0.44 8.90
C PRO A 283 19.45 0.62 8.03
N ILE A 284 19.24 0.35 6.74
CA ILE A 284 18.56 1.27 5.80
C ILE A 284 17.07 1.37 6.15
N LEU A 285 16.43 0.26 6.52
CA LEU A 285 15.03 0.25 6.98
C LEU A 285 14.89 1.11 8.25
N SER A 286 15.78 0.94 9.23
CA SER A 286 15.76 1.72 10.48
C SER A 286 16.02 3.22 10.23
N ALA A 287 16.90 3.57 9.30
CA ALA A 287 17.12 4.96 8.90
C ALA A 287 15.87 5.56 8.20
N GLY A 288 15.16 4.76 7.40
CA GLY A 288 13.86 5.14 6.83
C GLY A 288 12.82 5.42 7.91
N HIS A 289 12.76 4.58 8.97
CA HIS A 289 11.86 4.81 10.10
C HIS A 289 12.18 6.12 10.84
N ALA A 290 13.44 6.37 11.12
CA ALA A 290 13.86 7.62 11.74
C ALA A 290 13.46 8.85 10.92
N SER A 291 13.62 8.80 9.59
CA SER A 291 13.19 9.88 8.69
C SER A 291 11.67 10.05 8.67
N LEU A 292 10.88 8.96 8.69
CA LEU A 292 9.42 9.01 8.80
C LEU A 292 8.96 9.63 10.13
N ARG A 293 9.67 9.37 11.21
CA ARG A 293 9.41 9.93 12.54
C ARG A 293 9.82 11.40 12.63
N ASP A 294 11.06 11.74 12.26
CA ASP A 294 11.69 13.02 12.58
C ASP A 294 11.52 14.07 11.47
N ASP A 295 11.63 13.66 10.20
CA ASP A 295 11.50 14.54 9.06
C ASP A 295 10.05 14.61 8.55
N PHE A 296 9.37 13.46 8.46
CA PHE A 296 8.03 13.41 7.87
C PHE A 296 6.91 13.51 8.91
N GLU A 297 7.20 13.15 10.16
CA GLU A 297 6.29 13.24 11.33
C GLU A 297 4.97 12.51 11.10
N VAL A 298 5.07 11.25 10.65
CA VAL A 298 3.93 10.37 10.43
C VAL A 298 3.95 9.13 11.34
N SER A 299 5.01 8.96 12.14
CA SER A 299 5.08 7.89 13.13
C SER A 299 4.25 8.23 14.37
N THR A 300 3.97 7.22 15.19
CA THR A 300 3.30 7.35 16.48
C THR A 300 4.15 6.70 17.58
N PRO A 301 3.89 7.03 18.86
CA PRO A 301 4.60 6.40 19.97
C PRO A 301 4.54 4.87 19.96
N ALA A 302 3.43 4.27 19.50
CA ALA A 302 3.32 2.82 19.40
C ALA A 302 4.15 2.24 18.24
N LEU A 303 4.16 2.91 17.07
CA LEU A 303 5.02 2.52 15.95
C LEU A 303 6.50 2.61 16.33
N ASP A 304 6.91 3.70 16.99
CA ASP A 304 8.28 3.90 17.47
C ASP A 304 8.67 2.83 18.51
N ALA A 305 7.75 2.53 19.44
CA ALA A 305 7.98 1.52 20.44
C ALA A 305 8.11 0.11 19.84
N ALA A 306 7.30 -0.21 18.81
CA ALA A 306 7.37 -1.48 18.09
C ALA A 306 8.70 -1.62 17.35
N ALA A 307 9.08 -0.61 16.56
CA ALA A 307 10.32 -0.62 15.80
C ALA A 307 11.56 -0.72 16.70
N ALA A 308 11.62 0.10 17.78
CA ALA A 308 12.71 0.06 18.72
C ALA A 308 12.81 -1.29 19.45
N ALA A 309 11.69 -1.81 19.96
CA ALA A 309 11.68 -3.09 20.67
C ALA A 309 12.10 -4.26 19.77
N ALA A 310 11.72 -4.23 18.49
CA ALA A 310 12.15 -5.25 17.52
C ALA A 310 13.66 -5.21 17.29
N VAL A 311 14.25 -4.03 17.10
CA VAL A 311 15.69 -3.87 16.90
C VAL A 311 16.47 -4.22 18.17
N ASP A 312 16.03 -3.75 19.35
CA ASP A 312 16.64 -4.06 20.65
C ASP A 312 16.65 -5.58 20.93
N ALA A 313 15.64 -6.31 20.43
CA ALA A 313 15.53 -7.77 20.53
C ALA A 313 16.31 -8.52 19.45
N GLY A 314 16.96 -7.81 18.52
CA GLY A 314 17.88 -8.37 17.54
C GLY A 314 17.31 -8.50 16.13
N ALA A 315 16.27 -7.74 15.78
CA ALA A 315 15.93 -7.53 14.38
C ALA A 315 17.06 -6.74 13.70
N HIS A 316 17.37 -7.08 12.45
CA HIS A 316 18.40 -6.40 11.66
C HIS A 316 18.00 -4.96 11.33
N GLY A 317 16.71 -4.68 11.29
CA GLY A 317 16.13 -3.36 11.13
C GLY A 317 14.60 -3.46 11.17
N ALA A 318 13.96 -2.33 11.48
CA ALA A 318 12.52 -2.23 11.55
C ALA A 318 12.04 -0.83 11.13
N ARG A 319 10.83 -0.77 10.55
CA ARG A 319 10.19 0.49 10.14
C ARG A 319 8.68 0.38 10.08
N MET A 320 8.01 1.51 10.29
CA MET A 320 6.58 1.61 10.00
C MET A 320 6.30 1.42 8.50
N VAL A 321 5.11 0.98 8.15
CA VAL A 321 4.65 0.82 6.76
C VAL A 321 3.32 1.53 6.53
N GLY A 322 3.10 1.95 5.28
CA GLY A 322 1.90 2.68 4.85
C GLY A 322 1.95 4.17 5.17
N GLY A 323 0.78 4.79 5.24
CA GLY A 323 0.64 6.23 5.41
C GLY A 323 1.02 6.80 6.78
N GLY A 324 1.28 5.95 7.78
CA GLY A 324 1.57 6.38 9.15
C GLY A 324 0.32 6.72 9.96
N PHE A 325 0.50 7.47 11.04
CA PHE A 325 -0.55 7.84 12.01
C PHE A 325 -1.21 6.64 12.71
N GLY A 326 -0.56 5.49 12.71
CA GLY A 326 -1.00 4.19 13.21
C GLY A 326 -0.63 3.06 12.24
N GLY A 327 -1.21 1.88 12.43
CA GLY A 327 -1.00 0.72 11.58
C GLY A 327 0.15 -0.17 12.02
N SER A 328 1.03 -0.56 11.10
CA SER A 328 2.00 -1.64 11.32
C SER A 328 3.45 -1.21 11.17
N VAL A 329 4.33 -2.03 11.74
CA VAL A 329 5.78 -2.03 11.56
C VAL A 329 6.17 -3.34 10.86
N ILE A 330 7.17 -3.31 9.98
CA ILE A 330 7.88 -4.50 9.52
C ILE A 330 9.25 -4.57 10.20
N ALA A 331 9.68 -5.79 10.52
CA ALA A 331 11.00 -6.06 11.08
C ALA A 331 11.65 -7.24 10.33
N LEU A 332 12.89 -7.06 9.90
CA LEU A 332 13.71 -8.11 9.29
C LEU A 332 14.44 -8.88 10.39
N VAL A 333 14.14 -10.17 10.52
CA VAL A 333 14.61 -10.95 11.67
C VAL A 333 15.21 -12.29 11.21
N ASP A 334 16.18 -12.82 11.97
CA ASP A 334 16.55 -14.22 11.84
C ASP A 334 15.37 -15.10 12.28
N ARG A 335 15.06 -16.16 11.52
CA ARG A 335 13.90 -17.04 11.79
C ARG A 335 13.88 -17.57 13.21
N GLU A 336 15.04 -17.96 13.74
CA GLU A 336 15.18 -18.48 15.10
C GLU A 336 14.89 -17.44 16.20
N ARG A 337 14.89 -16.14 15.84
CA ARG A 337 14.64 -15.02 16.78
C ARG A 337 13.24 -14.44 16.67
N THR A 338 12.45 -14.82 15.66
CA THR A 338 11.12 -14.23 15.39
C THR A 338 10.22 -14.25 16.61
N ALA A 339 10.11 -15.39 17.31
CA ALA A 339 9.31 -15.50 18.51
C ALA A 339 9.80 -14.57 19.64
N ALA A 340 11.11 -14.52 19.87
CA ALA A 340 11.70 -13.67 20.91
C ALA A 340 11.50 -12.17 20.61
N VAL A 341 11.60 -11.77 19.35
CA VAL A 341 11.33 -10.40 18.91
C VAL A 341 9.86 -10.04 19.12
N ALA A 342 8.93 -10.93 18.71
CA ALA A 342 7.50 -10.74 18.92
C ALA A 342 7.13 -10.58 20.41
N ASP A 343 7.72 -11.41 21.28
CA ASP A 343 7.52 -11.33 22.72
C ASP A 343 8.10 -10.03 23.34
N ALA A 344 9.27 -9.60 22.87
CA ALA A 344 9.87 -8.34 23.31
C ALA A 344 8.98 -7.13 22.97
N VAL A 345 8.41 -7.11 21.76
CA VAL A 345 7.46 -6.07 21.35
C VAL A 345 6.20 -6.12 22.23
N ARG A 346 5.60 -7.29 22.43
CA ARG A 346 4.43 -7.44 23.31
C ARG A 346 4.72 -6.94 24.72
N ASN A 347 5.85 -7.34 25.28
CA ASN A 347 6.29 -6.88 26.61
C ASN A 347 6.50 -5.35 26.67
N ARG A 348 7.01 -4.75 25.60
CA ARG A 348 7.16 -3.29 25.49
C ARG A 348 5.80 -2.59 25.48
N PHE A 349 4.83 -3.14 24.74
CA PHE A 349 3.46 -2.60 24.64
C PHE A 349 2.75 -2.65 25.99
N VAL A 350 2.82 -3.78 26.67
CA VAL A 350 2.26 -3.92 28.04
C VAL A 350 2.85 -2.86 28.99
N ARG A 351 4.18 -2.69 29.01
CA ARG A 351 4.82 -1.68 29.87
C ARG A 351 4.47 -0.24 29.50
N ALA A 352 4.18 0.02 28.21
CA ALA A 352 3.82 1.35 27.74
C ALA A 352 2.32 1.63 27.83
N GLY A 353 1.48 0.63 28.17
CA GLY A 353 0.03 0.77 28.23
C GLY A 353 -0.63 0.83 26.85
N PHE A 354 0.03 0.32 25.80
CA PHE A 354 -0.55 0.20 24.47
C PHE A 354 -1.43 -1.05 24.35
N ALA A 355 -2.30 -1.09 23.33
CA ALA A 355 -3.07 -2.28 22.99
C ALA A 355 -2.15 -3.47 22.65
N ASP A 356 -2.63 -4.71 22.84
CA ASP A 356 -1.84 -5.90 22.50
C ASP A 356 -1.59 -5.97 20.99
N PRO A 357 -0.32 -6.01 20.53
CA PRO A 357 -0.02 -6.02 19.11
C PRO A 357 -0.23 -7.41 18.50
N ARG A 358 -0.69 -7.45 17.25
CA ARG A 358 -0.74 -8.69 16.49
C ARG A 358 0.54 -8.85 15.68
N THR A 359 1.15 -10.03 15.72
CA THR A 359 2.38 -10.30 14.98
C THR A 359 2.19 -11.51 14.07
N PHE A 360 2.70 -11.43 12.84
CA PHE A 360 2.68 -12.54 11.88
C PHE A 360 3.80 -12.38 10.84
N VAL A 361 4.30 -13.52 10.37
CA VAL A 361 5.33 -13.57 9.34
C VAL A 361 4.68 -13.49 7.96
N VAL A 362 5.33 -12.79 7.04
CA VAL A 362 4.87 -12.67 5.66
C VAL A 362 5.96 -13.08 4.68
N VAL A 363 5.52 -13.61 3.55
CA VAL A 363 6.34 -13.93 2.39
C VAL A 363 5.74 -13.24 1.16
N PRO A 364 6.56 -12.88 0.14
CA PRO A 364 6.05 -12.27 -1.08
C PRO A 364 5.07 -13.20 -1.80
N GLY A 365 3.81 -12.78 -1.86
CA GLY A 365 2.73 -13.47 -2.56
C GLY A 365 2.58 -13.04 -4.03
N PRO A 366 1.70 -13.71 -4.79
CA PRO A 366 1.32 -13.28 -6.13
C PRO A 366 0.41 -12.05 -6.10
N GLY A 367 0.39 -11.30 -7.20
CA GLY A 367 -0.59 -10.24 -7.46
C GLY A 367 -2.00 -10.77 -7.69
N ALA A 368 -2.92 -9.87 -7.99
CA ALA A 368 -4.33 -10.20 -8.21
C ALA A 368 -4.52 -11.15 -9.40
N HIS A 369 -5.34 -12.17 -9.21
CA HIS A 369 -5.61 -13.19 -10.22
C HIS A 369 -6.96 -13.89 -9.98
N ARG A 370 -7.41 -14.62 -11.00
CA ARG A 370 -8.54 -15.53 -10.86
C ARG A 370 -8.11 -16.82 -10.18
N VAL A 371 -8.93 -17.30 -9.27
CA VAL A 371 -8.76 -18.63 -8.65
C VAL A 371 -9.50 -19.64 -9.52
N ASP A 372 -8.80 -20.72 -9.92
CA ASP A 372 -9.37 -21.80 -10.74
C ASP A 372 -10.32 -22.73 -9.95
#